data_52bc7ef2a0d4a78280b9dd91c13eac96
#
_entry.id   52bc7ef2a0d4a78280b9dd91c13eac96
#
_cell.length_a   1.000
_cell.length_b   1.000
_cell.length_c   1.000
_cell.angle_alpha   90.00
_cell.angle_beta   90.00
_cell.angle_gamma   90.00
#
_symmetry.space_group_name_H-M   'P 1'
#
loop_
_entity.id
_entity.type
_entity.pdbx_description
1 polymer ?
#
loop_
_entity_poly.entity_id
_entity_poly.type
_entity_poly.pdbx_seq_one_letter_code
_entity_poly.pdbx_strand_id
1 'polypeptide(L)'
;MRPSYICPRDRVALLMNTTSASCPGCGSSFPIESGIVLLDSVQRPDCLAFDQSASGLDGLSAEQQTEGKRKADALLQHAGIERLRGAAVLDVGCGLGDLSYGLASSHRLEDCDIYAFDHSIQSLRVLLRSITASSRNRVHVSTQDASALCFPDECFDLIAGSAVLHHILDYRAFLRWGFRALKAGGTAVFMEPFLDGYFLPSLFLSIAVDQLGLNDSDLKRPEFGMCRYMIDDTSFRMQHEDDVTALDALTDKHYFRNDRAAELAYSLGFRRISFINYEPPEFYEDFMRHFLWVYGISDQALTETVCRHYDLLRRMTGKMLSGIVAHFKYMVFQK
;
A
#
# COMPACT_ATOMS: atom_id res chain seq x y z
N MET A 1 -9.25 -5.98 24.79
CA MET A 1 -8.76 -4.69 25.35
C MET A 1 -8.41 -3.82 24.16
N ARG A 2 -8.79 -2.54 24.13
CA ARG A 2 -8.43 -1.62 23.04
C ARG A 2 -6.93 -1.37 23.05
N PRO A 3 -6.23 -1.37 21.90
CA PRO A 3 -4.84 -0.93 21.85
C PRO A 3 -4.71 0.49 22.37
N SER A 4 -3.75 0.74 23.25
CA SER A 4 -3.33 2.08 23.61
C SER A 4 -2.00 2.37 22.92
N TYR A 5 -1.80 3.62 22.50
CA TYR A 5 -0.48 4.02 22.01
C TYR A 5 0.55 3.81 23.12
N ILE A 6 1.74 3.38 22.71
CA ILE A 6 2.89 3.25 23.61
C ILE A 6 3.95 4.30 23.28
N CYS A 7 4.70 4.69 24.28
CA CYS A 7 5.77 5.65 24.12
C CYS A 7 6.88 5.12 23.18
N PRO A 8 7.32 5.88 22.17
CA PRO A 8 8.39 5.45 21.28
C PRO A 8 9.74 5.24 21.98
N ARG A 9 9.94 5.85 23.18
CA ARG A 9 11.22 5.80 23.91
C ARG A 9 11.32 4.60 24.86
N ASP A 10 10.32 4.39 25.69
CA ASP A 10 10.37 3.36 26.75
C ASP A 10 9.29 2.28 26.64
N ARG A 11 8.49 2.34 25.59
CA ARG A 11 7.43 1.36 25.25
C ARG A 11 6.32 1.23 26.31
N VAL A 12 6.19 2.20 27.22
CA VAL A 12 5.11 2.24 28.21
C VAL A 12 3.84 2.84 27.58
N ALA A 13 2.66 2.34 27.99
CA ALA A 13 1.38 2.86 27.53
C ALA A 13 1.23 4.37 27.83
N LEU A 14 0.79 5.15 26.84
CA LEU A 14 0.57 6.57 26.99
C LEU A 14 -0.74 6.88 27.72
N LEU A 15 -0.71 7.88 28.58
CA LEU A 15 -1.88 8.45 29.20
C LEU A 15 -2.47 9.52 28.28
N MET A 16 -3.70 9.32 27.84
CA MET A 16 -4.36 10.21 26.90
C MET A 16 -5.25 11.21 27.61
N ASN A 17 -5.16 12.49 27.21
CA ASN A 17 -6.18 13.51 27.52
C ASN A 17 -6.64 14.20 26.21
N THR A 18 -7.36 15.30 26.29
CA THR A 18 -7.91 15.99 25.11
C THR A 18 -6.87 16.73 24.26
N THR A 19 -5.71 17.04 24.82
CA THR A 19 -4.69 17.91 24.18
C THR A 19 -3.33 17.23 24.04
N SER A 20 -3.11 16.14 24.77
CA SER A 20 -1.81 15.46 24.74
C SER A 20 -1.90 13.98 25.11
N ALA A 21 -0.92 13.21 24.63
CA ALA A 21 -0.59 11.87 25.10
C ALA A 21 0.73 11.94 25.87
N SER A 22 0.75 11.52 27.14
CA SER A 22 1.94 11.62 28.00
C SER A 22 2.44 10.27 28.45
N CYS A 23 3.76 10.11 28.49
CA CYS A 23 4.39 8.91 29.00
C CYS A 23 4.62 8.99 30.50
N PRO A 24 4.02 8.10 31.32
CA PRO A 24 4.27 8.08 32.76
C PRO A 24 5.68 7.60 33.14
N GLY A 25 6.38 6.94 32.23
CA GLY A 25 7.75 6.43 32.46
C GLY A 25 8.80 7.51 32.25
N CYS A 26 8.91 8.04 31.05
CA CYS A 26 9.98 9.01 30.70
C CYS A 26 9.53 10.49 30.71
N GLY A 27 8.27 10.78 30.97
CA GLY A 27 7.73 12.15 30.99
C GLY A 27 7.57 12.80 29.61
N SER A 28 7.83 12.07 28.51
CA SER A 28 7.60 12.60 27.15
C SER A 28 6.13 12.91 26.93
N SER A 29 5.85 14.02 26.24
CA SER A 29 4.50 14.45 25.88
C SER A 29 4.39 14.63 24.37
N PHE A 30 3.29 14.14 23.80
CA PHE A 30 2.98 14.18 22.37
C PHE A 30 1.69 14.97 22.20
N PRO A 31 1.69 16.07 21.43
CA PRO A 31 0.48 16.88 21.22
C PRO A 31 -0.65 16.10 20.55
N ILE A 32 -1.87 16.51 20.83
CA ILE A 32 -3.06 16.09 20.08
C ILE A 32 -3.64 17.34 19.42
N GLU A 33 -3.53 17.39 18.08
CA GLU A 33 -4.03 18.51 17.29
C GLU A 33 -5.25 18.08 16.48
N SER A 34 -6.41 18.72 16.74
CA SER A 34 -7.66 18.41 16.04
C SER A 34 -8.01 16.91 16.01
N GLY A 35 -7.68 16.18 17.08
CA GLY A 35 -7.91 14.73 17.18
C GLY A 35 -6.82 13.84 16.62
N ILE A 36 -5.73 14.41 16.08
CA ILE A 36 -4.54 13.67 15.58
C ILE A 36 -3.49 13.61 16.69
N VAL A 37 -3.06 12.41 17.05
CA VAL A 37 -1.95 12.21 18.00
C VAL A 37 -0.62 12.33 17.25
N LEU A 38 0.21 13.33 17.60
CA LEU A 38 1.47 13.60 16.94
C LEU A 38 2.60 12.78 17.58
N LEU A 39 2.75 11.51 17.21
CA LEU A 39 3.77 10.60 17.74
C LEU A 39 5.10 10.72 16.98
N ASP A 40 5.05 11.11 15.71
CA ASP A 40 6.19 11.48 14.90
C ASP A 40 6.05 12.96 14.49
N SER A 41 7.10 13.75 14.75
CA SER A 41 7.18 15.17 14.39
C SER A 41 8.18 15.44 13.25
N VAL A 42 8.80 14.41 12.69
CA VAL A 42 9.81 14.58 11.64
C VAL A 42 9.11 14.80 10.30
N GLN A 43 9.19 16.03 9.80
CA GLN A 43 8.82 16.31 8.41
C GLN A 43 9.90 15.73 7.48
N ARG A 44 9.53 14.73 6.69
CA ARG A 44 10.40 14.14 5.67
C ARG A 44 10.16 14.82 4.32
N PRO A 45 11.20 14.95 3.46
CA PRO A 45 11.04 15.58 2.14
C PRO A 45 10.00 14.90 1.25
N ASP A 46 9.88 13.59 1.32
CA ASP A 46 8.89 12.79 0.59
C ASP A 46 7.45 13.07 1.05
N CYS A 47 7.24 13.45 2.31
CA CYS A 47 5.94 13.85 2.83
C CYS A 47 5.44 15.19 2.27
N LEU A 48 6.33 16.07 1.83
CA LEU A 48 5.96 17.38 1.31
C LEU A 48 5.07 17.28 0.05
N ALA A 49 5.31 16.32 -0.82
CA ALA A 49 4.49 16.10 -2.02
C ALA A 49 3.08 15.64 -1.64
N PHE A 50 2.95 14.76 -0.66
CA PHE A 50 1.65 14.30 -0.14
C PHE A 50 0.91 15.43 0.58
N ASP A 51 1.60 16.22 1.41
CA ASP A 51 1.03 17.39 2.08
C ASP A 51 0.53 18.43 1.08
N GLN A 52 1.27 18.68 -0.01
CA GLN A 52 0.86 19.58 -1.08
C GLN A 52 -0.39 19.08 -1.81
N SER A 53 -0.45 17.78 -2.14
CA SER A 53 -1.60 17.18 -2.82
C SER A 53 -2.86 17.17 -1.95
N ALA A 54 -2.71 17.05 -0.63
CA ALA A 54 -3.81 17.08 0.34
C ALA A 54 -4.24 18.51 0.72
N SER A 55 -3.39 19.50 0.42
CA SER A 55 -3.64 20.89 0.81
C SER A 55 -4.89 21.46 0.12
N GLY A 56 -5.78 22.05 0.90
CA GLY A 56 -7.01 22.65 0.41
C GLY A 56 -8.17 21.69 0.15
N LEU A 57 -7.99 20.37 0.41
CA LEU A 57 -9.10 19.42 0.35
C LEU A 57 -9.96 19.51 1.61
N ASP A 58 -11.29 19.66 1.44
CA ASP A 58 -12.25 19.71 2.55
C ASP A 58 -12.68 18.33 3.05
N GLY A 59 -12.22 17.25 2.40
CA GLY A 59 -12.53 15.85 2.69
C GLY A 59 -12.39 14.99 1.44
N LEU A 60 -12.73 13.72 1.57
CA LEU A 60 -12.76 12.78 0.44
C LEU A 60 -13.93 13.12 -0.51
N SER A 61 -13.66 13.10 -1.80
CA SER A 61 -14.72 13.19 -2.82
C SER A 61 -15.67 11.98 -2.75
N ALA A 62 -16.85 12.10 -3.35
CA ALA A 62 -17.80 10.99 -3.44
C ALA A 62 -17.20 9.75 -4.16
N GLU A 63 -16.36 9.97 -5.14
CA GLU A 63 -15.64 8.92 -5.87
C GLU A 63 -14.63 8.22 -4.95
N GLN A 64 -13.80 8.97 -4.23
CA GLN A 64 -12.84 8.43 -3.27
C GLN A 64 -13.54 7.66 -2.13
N GLN A 65 -14.68 8.16 -1.64
CA GLN A 65 -15.50 7.45 -0.64
C GLN A 65 -16.04 6.13 -1.18
N THR A 66 -16.49 6.10 -2.44
CA THR A 66 -17.00 4.89 -3.10
C THR A 66 -15.87 3.88 -3.29
N GLU A 67 -14.73 4.34 -3.78
CA GLU A 67 -13.53 3.51 -3.96
C GLU A 67 -13.02 2.98 -2.63
N GLY A 68 -12.99 3.80 -1.58
CA GLY A 68 -12.61 3.37 -0.23
C GLY A 68 -13.50 2.25 0.31
N LYS A 69 -14.82 2.32 0.10
CA LYS A 69 -15.75 1.23 0.47
C LYS A 69 -15.46 -0.03 -0.32
N ARG A 70 -15.21 0.09 -1.64
CA ARG A 70 -14.86 -1.05 -2.51
C ARG A 70 -13.56 -1.72 -2.05
N LYS A 71 -12.52 -0.94 -1.77
CA LYS A 71 -11.23 -1.42 -1.25
C LYS A 71 -11.40 -2.14 0.09
N ALA A 72 -12.10 -1.52 1.03
CA ALA A 72 -12.35 -2.11 2.35
C ALA A 72 -13.10 -3.44 2.25
N ASP A 73 -14.16 -3.51 1.43
CA ASP A 73 -14.93 -4.74 1.25
C ASP A 73 -14.08 -5.86 0.63
N ALA A 74 -13.27 -5.56 -0.40
CA ALA A 74 -12.36 -6.50 -1.02
C ALA A 74 -11.29 -7.01 -0.03
N LEU A 75 -10.64 -6.11 0.72
CA LEU A 75 -9.63 -6.47 1.72
C LEU A 75 -10.22 -7.37 2.82
N LEU A 76 -11.39 -7.01 3.35
CA LEU A 76 -12.08 -7.80 4.37
C LEU A 76 -12.49 -9.18 3.84
N GLN A 77 -12.98 -9.24 2.61
CA GLN A 77 -13.35 -10.49 1.95
C GLN A 77 -12.12 -11.40 1.78
N HIS A 78 -11.01 -10.88 1.27
CA HIS A 78 -9.78 -11.65 1.08
C HIS A 78 -9.12 -12.06 2.41
N ALA A 79 -9.27 -11.25 3.47
CA ALA A 79 -8.90 -11.62 4.83
C ALA A 79 -9.79 -12.71 5.44
N GLY A 80 -10.87 -13.13 4.76
CA GLY A 80 -11.84 -14.09 5.26
C GLY A 80 -12.74 -13.53 6.36
N ILE A 81 -12.89 -12.21 6.44
CA ILE A 81 -13.69 -11.53 7.46
C ILE A 81 -15.10 -11.32 6.93
N GLU A 82 -16.03 -12.16 7.37
CA GLU A 82 -17.46 -11.97 7.13
C GLU A 82 -18.05 -10.95 8.12
N ARG A 83 -17.66 -11.06 9.38
CA ARG A 83 -18.05 -10.13 10.45
C ARG A 83 -17.02 -10.10 11.55
N LEU A 84 -16.70 -8.89 12.04
CA LEU A 84 -15.79 -8.66 13.14
C LEU A 84 -16.41 -7.63 14.10
N ARG A 85 -16.42 -7.95 15.40
CA ARG A 85 -17.04 -7.08 16.40
C ARG A 85 -16.07 -6.76 17.53
N GLY A 86 -16.06 -5.47 17.94
CA GLY A 86 -15.23 -5.01 19.06
C GLY A 86 -13.73 -5.20 18.83
N ALA A 87 -13.31 -5.29 17.58
CA ALA A 87 -11.97 -5.60 17.16
C ALA A 87 -11.12 -4.34 16.99
N ALA A 88 -9.81 -4.53 16.98
CA ALA A 88 -8.84 -3.50 16.64
C ALA A 88 -8.29 -3.75 15.23
N VAL A 89 -8.41 -2.75 14.38
CA VAL A 89 -7.96 -2.75 12.98
C VAL A 89 -6.92 -1.66 12.79
N LEU A 90 -5.81 -1.97 12.13
CA LEU A 90 -4.81 -0.98 11.74
C LEU A 90 -4.88 -0.73 10.23
N ASP A 91 -4.97 0.53 9.83
CA ASP A 91 -4.78 1.00 8.45
C ASP A 91 -3.41 1.67 8.36
N VAL A 92 -2.52 1.06 7.57
CA VAL A 92 -1.10 1.41 7.47
C VAL A 92 -0.89 2.41 6.35
N GLY A 93 -0.28 3.56 6.65
CA GLY A 93 -0.03 4.59 5.64
C GLY A 93 -1.34 5.00 4.95
N CYS A 94 -2.30 5.45 5.73
CA CYS A 94 -3.68 5.62 5.28
C CYS A 94 -3.86 6.71 4.21
N GLY A 95 -2.85 7.55 3.95
CA GLY A 95 -2.91 8.66 3.01
C GLY A 95 -4.10 9.57 3.29
N LEU A 96 -4.88 9.91 2.27
CA LEU A 96 -6.10 10.71 2.40
C LEU A 96 -7.22 10.00 3.19
N GLY A 97 -7.06 8.67 3.44
CA GLY A 97 -7.96 7.91 4.31
C GLY A 97 -9.13 7.24 3.60
N ASP A 98 -9.04 6.99 2.30
CA ASP A 98 -10.11 6.31 1.56
C ASP A 98 -10.37 4.89 2.11
N LEU A 99 -9.31 4.10 2.38
CA LEU A 99 -9.44 2.79 3.00
C LEU A 99 -10.01 2.90 4.44
N SER A 100 -9.46 3.80 5.27
CA SER A 100 -9.97 4.05 6.63
C SER A 100 -11.45 4.44 6.64
N TYR A 101 -11.88 5.29 5.70
CA TYR A 101 -13.29 5.66 5.52
C TYR A 101 -14.14 4.44 5.16
N GLY A 102 -13.66 3.60 4.24
CA GLY A 102 -14.32 2.36 3.85
C GLY A 102 -14.49 1.40 5.02
N LEU A 103 -13.41 1.17 5.79
CA LEU A 103 -13.42 0.34 7.00
C LEU A 103 -14.39 0.91 8.05
N ALA A 104 -14.36 2.23 8.31
CA ALA A 104 -15.25 2.87 9.26
C ALA A 104 -16.74 2.74 8.89
N SER A 105 -17.03 2.68 7.59
CA SER A 105 -18.38 2.56 7.04
C SER A 105 -18.83 1.11 6.81
N SER A 106 -17.92 0.13 6.94
CA SER A 106 -18.20 -1.25 6.59
C SER A 106 -19.24 -1.89 7.51
N HIS A 107 -20.18 -2.62 6.92
CA HIS A 107 -21.14 -3.43 7.64
C HIS A 107 -20.56 -4.75 8.20
N ARG A 108 -19.38 -5.14 7.72
CA ARG A 108 -18.63 -6.30 8.25
C ARG A 108 -17.93 -5.99 9.57
N LEU A 109 -17.76 -4.70 9.91
CA LEU A 109 -17.14 -4.23 11.15
C LEU A 109 -18.21 -3.60 12.03
N GLU A 110 -18.25 -4.00 13.30
CA GLU A 110 -19.23 -3.50 14.29
C GLU A 110 -18.53 -3.18 15.61
N ASP A 111 -18.70 -1.95 16.10
CA ASP A 111 -18.05 -1.46 17.33
C ASP A 111 -16.51 -1.60 17.32
N CYS A 112 -15.88 -1.62 16.15
CA CYS A 112 -14.44 -1.77 16.00
C CYS A 112 -13.73 -0.43 16.23
N ASP A 113 -12.47 -0.52 16.66
CA ASP A 113 -11.54 0.59 16.75
C ASP A 113 -10.56 0.50 15.55
N ILE A 114 -10.60 1.48 14.66
CA ILE A 114 -9.73 1.58 13.48
C ILE A 114 -8.64 2.59 13.80
N TYR A 115 -7.41 2.14 13.79
CA TYR A 115 -6.22 2.95 13.98
C TYR A 115 -5.64 3.26 12.60
N ALA A 116 -5.63 4.53 12.23
CA ALA A 116 -5.06 5.01 10.98
C ALA A 116 -3.83 5.85 11.25
N PHE A 117 -2.76 5.61 10.54
CA PHE A 117 -1.58 6.46 10.63
C PHE A 117 -1.01 6.79 9.27
N ASP A 118 -0.39 7.96 9.19
CA ASP A 118 0.38 8.43 8.05
C ASP A 118 1.44 9.41 8.54
N HIS A 119 2.41 9.75 7.70
CA HIS A 119 3.34 10.84 7.95
C HIS A 119 2.73 12.21 7.68
N SER A 120 1.85 12.30 6.67
CA SER A 120 1.24 13.54 6.20
C SER A 120 0.09 13.98 7.14
N ILE A 121 0.33 14.99 7.94
CA ILE A 121 -0.71 15.57 8.80
C ILE A 121 -1.87 16.17 7.97
N GLN A 122 -1.60 16.67 6.76
CA GLN A 122 -2.64 17.22 5.89
C GLN A 122 -3.57 16.11 5.39
N SER A 123 -3.00 14.97 4.99
CA SER A 123 -3.77 13.77 4.61
C SER A 123 -4.65 13.29 5.77
N LEU A 124 -4.09 13.21 6.98
CA LEU A 124 -4.85 12.83 8.18
C LEU A 124 -5.99 13.80 8.50
N ARG A 125 -5.82 15.10 8.24
CA ARG A 125 -6.88 16.10 8.37
C ARG A 125 -8.01 15.88 7.36
N VAL A 126 -7.70 15.47 6.12
CA VAL A 126 -8.70 15.10 5.10
C VAL A 126 -9.52 13.91 5.57
N LEU A 127 -8.86 12.86 6.08
CA LEU A 127 -9.53 11.71 6.67
C LEU A 127 -10.52 12.13 7.77
N LEU A 128 -10.08 12.90 8.77
CA LEU A 128 -10.94 13.30 9.90
C LEU A 128 -12.15 14.14 9.46
N ARG A 129 -12.02 14.99 8.45
CA ARG A 129 -13.15 15.74 7.88
C ARG A 129 -14.15 14.82 7.16
N SER A 130 -13.70 13.69 6.66
CA SER A 130 -14.52 12.73 5.92
C SER A 130 -15.27 11.76 6.84
N ILE A 131 -14.74 11.51 8.04
CA ILE A 131 -15.40 10.62 9.02
C ILE A 131 -16.57 11.35 9.67
N THR A 132 -17.74 10.78 9.54
CA THR A 132 -18.97 11.33 10.14
C THR A 132 -19.24 10.75 11.53
N ALA A 133 -19.94 11.50 12.38
CA ALA A 133 -20.35 11.04 13.71
C ALA A 133 -21.28 9.80 13.67
N SER A 134 -21.83 9.47 12.50
CA SER A 134 -22.70 8.30 12.29
C SER A 134 -21.93 7.03 11.90
N SER A 135 -20.59 7.07 11.87
CA SER A 135 -19.76 5.87 11.61
C SER A 135 -20.01 4.81 12.69
N ARG A 136 -20.20 3.56 12.25
CA ARG A 136 -20.42 2.41 13.16
C ARG A 136 -19.19 2.03 13.95
N ASN A 137 -18.03 2.46 13.47
CA ASN A 137 -16.72 2.14 14.02
C ASN A 137 -16.01 3.45 14.39
N ARG A 138 -15.11 3.38 15.35
CA ARG A 138 -14.33 4.53 15.83
C ARG A 138 -13.02 4.60 15.06
N VAL A 139 -12.61 5.79 14.64
CA VAL A 139 -11.34 6.02 13.96
C VAL A 139 -10.41 6.82 14.89
N HIS A 140 -9.22 6.28 15.10
CA HIS A 140 -8.13 6.88 15.88
C HIS A 140 -6.99 7.22 14.91
N VAL A 141 -6.57 8.47 14.91
CA VAL A 141 -5.63 8.99 13.91
C VAL A 141 -4.33 9.46 14.57
N SER A 142 -3.18 9.10 13.99
CA SER A 142 -1.87 9.52 14.50
C SER A 142 -0.85 9.72 13.39
N THR A 143 0.10 10.64 13.62
CA THR A 143 1.33 10.66 12.82
C THR A 143 2.30 9.61 13.35
N GLN A 144 2.75 8.70 12.50
CA GLN A 144 3.74 7.68 12.85
C GLN A 144 4.62 7.32 11.67
N ASP A 145 5.83 6.89 11.97
CA ASP A 145 6.73 6.25 11.02
C ASP A 145 6.51 4.72 11.06
N ALA A 146 6.33 4.10 9.89
CA ALA A 146 6.22 2.66 9.77
C ALA A 146 7.45 1.88 10.31
N SER A 147 8.61 2.53 10.41
CA SER A 147 9.82 1.95 11.00
C SER A 147 9.82 1.94 12.53
N ALA A 148 8.95 2.74 13.19
CA ALA A 148 8.97 2.96 14.64
C ALA A 148 7.56 3.04 15.25
N LEU A 149 6.70 2.10 14.93
CA LEU A 149 5.28 2.12 15.34
C LEU A 149 5.09 2.00 16.85
N CYS A 150 4.16 2.81 17.34
CA CYS A 150 3.88 3.01 18.75
C CYS A 150 2.66 2.20 19.22
N PHE A 151 2.65 0.90 18.94
CA PHE A 151 1.63 -0.04 19.41
C PHE A 151 2.25 -1.24 20.12
N PRO A 152 1.54 -1.85 21.10
CA PRO A 152 1.99 -3.06 21.79
C PRO A 152 1.92 -4.29 20.86
N ASP A 153 2.56 -5.37 21.28
CA ASP A 153 2.39 -6.67 20.65
C ASP A 153 0.96 -7.21 20.90
N GLU A 154 0.48 -8.12 20.05
CA GLU A 154 -0.80 -8.84 20.16
C GLU A 154 -2.02 -7.94 20.38
N CYS A 155 -2.06 -6.79 19.70
CA CYS A 155 -3.11 -5.81 19.90
C CYS A 155 -4.11 -5.70 18.73
N PHE A 156 -3.74 -6.13 17.51
CA PHE A 156 -4.62 -6.03 16.34
C PHE A 156 -5.23 -7.37 15.90
N ASP A 157 -6.49 -7.33 15.53
CA ASP A 157 -7.19 -8.44 14.88
C ASP A 157 -6.95 -8.43 13.35
N LEU A 158 -6.80 -7.22 12.79
CA LEU A 158 -6.52 -6.99 11.37
C LEU A 158 -5.48 -5.87 11.21
N ILE A 159 -4.50 -6.09 10.36
CA ILE A 159 -3.61 -5.05 9.82
C ILE A 159 -3.86 -4.98 8.32
N ALA A 160 -4.24 -3.81 7.83
CA ALA A 160 -4.56 -3.58 6.42
C ALA A 160 -3.71 -2.44 5.86
N GLY A 161 -3.48 -2.45 4.56
CA GLY A 161 -2.84 -1.35 3.84
C GLY A 161 -3.13 -1.44 2.34
N SER A 162 -3.14 -0.31 1.69
CA SER A 162 -3.39 -0.20 0.26
C SER A 162 -2.32 0.66 -0.39
N ALA A 163 -1.45 0.06 -1.20
CA ALA A 163 -0.36 0.73 -1.89
C ALA A 163 0.57 1.47 -0.91
N VAL A 164 1.08 0.79 0.10
CA VAL A 164 1.90 1.40 1.17
C VAL A 164 3.22 0.68 1.42
N LEU A 165 3.26 -0.66 1.40
CA LEU A 165 4.48 -1.39 1.76
C LEU A 165 5.64 -1.11 0.80
N HIS A 166 5.33 -0.85 -0.47
CA HIS A 166 6.34 -0.53 -1.47
C HIS A 166 7.02 0.84 -1.26
N HIS A 167 6.47 1.71 -0.40
CA HIS A 167 7.12 2.94 0.03
C HIS A 167 8.01 2.74 1.27
N ILE A 168 7.81 1.65 2.04
CA ILE A 168 8.56 1.39 3.28
C ILE A 168 9.90 0.77 2.94
N LEU A 169 10.99 1.47 3.22
CA LEU A 169 12.35 1.06 2.87
C LEU A 169 12.69 -0.33 3.43
N ASP A 170 12.45 -0.58 4.72
CA ASP A 170 12.57 -1.90 5.34
C ASP A 170 11.19 -2.49 5.64
N TYR A 171 10.45 -2.85 4.57
CA TYR A 171 9.16 -3.51 4.71
C TYR A 171 9.28 -4.87 5.43
N ARG A 172 10.46 -5.49 5.42
CA ARG A 172 10.71 -6.76 6.13
C ARG A 172 10.67 -6.55 7.64
N ALA A 173 11.29 -5.47 8.14
CA ALA A 173 11.19 -5.10 9.56
C ALA A 173 9.75 -4.73 9.94
N PHE A 174 9.05 -4.01 9.06
CA PHE A 174 7.63 -3.70 9.25
C PHE A 174 6.77 -4.98 9.35
N LEU A 175 6.93 -5.94 8.44
CA LEU A 175 6.17 -7.21 8.50
C LEU A 175 6.51 -8.04 9.75
N ARG A 176 7.76 -8.01 10.20
CA ARG A 176 8.19 -8.62 11.48
C ARG A 176 7.49 -7.98 12.68
N TRP A 177 7.39 -6.65 12.67
CA TRP A 177 6.62 -5.92 13.66
C TRP A 177 5.13 -6.29 13.57
N GLY A 178 4.54 -6.29 12.37
CA GLY A 178 3.14 -6.63 12.13
C GLY A 178 2.78 -8.02 12.64
N PHE A 179 3.66 -9.01 12.43
CA PHE A 179 3.47 -10.35 12.99
C PHE A 179 3.37 -10.34 14.53
N ARG A 180 4.21 -9.56 15.22
CA ARG A 180 4.13 -9.43 16.67
C ARG A 180 2.87 -8.68 17.11
N ALA A 181 2.54 -7.61 16.43
CA ALA A 181 1.38 -6.76 16.74
C ALA A 181 0.03 -7.44 16.50
N LEU A 182 -0.02 -8.43 15.61
CA LEU A 182 -1.22 -9.26 15.40
C LEU A 182 -1.46 -10.17 16.58
N LYS A 183 -2.73 -10.28 17.00
CA LYS A 183 -3.21 -11.32 17.92
C LYS A 183 -3.09 -12.70 17.28
N ALA A 184 -3.14 -13.75 18.07
CA ALA A 184 -3.24 -15.11 17.56
C ALA A 184 -4.51 -15.26 16.71
N GLY A 185 -4.36 -15.76 15.47
CA GLY A 185 -5.43 -15.85 14.48
C GLY A 185 -5.75 -14.54 13.75
N GLY A 186 -5.05 -13.45 14.05
CA GLY A 186 -5.17 -12.18 13.34
C GLY A 186 -4.61 -12.26 11.93
N THR A 187 -5.04 -11.34 11.08
CA THR A 187 -4.70 -11.32 9.65
C THR A 187 -4.04 -9.99 9.27
N ALA A 188 -2.99 -10.05 8.45
CA ALA A 188 -2.47 -8.89 7.71
C ALA A 188 -2.88 -9.02 6.25
N VAL A 189 -3.37 -7.93 5.64
CA VAL A 189 -3.77 -7.89 4.24
C VAL A 189 -3.31 -6.58 3.59
N PHE A 190 -2.56 -6.71 2.49
CA PHE A 190 -2.03 -5.55 1.76
C PHE A 190 -2.33 -5.69 0.27
N MET A 191 -2.66 -4.59 -0.39
CA MET A 191 -2.77 -4.50 -1.84
C MET A 191 -1.54 -3.76 -2.37
N GLU A 192 -0.67 -4.47 -3.12
CA GLU A 192 0.66 -3.96 -3.48
C GLU A 192 1.01 -4.26 -4.95
N PRO A 193 1.96 -3.49 -5.56
CA PRO A 193 2.46 -3.74 -6.89
C PRO A 193 3.38 -4.97 -6.92
N PHE A 194 3.21 -5.81 -7.93
CA PHE A 194 4.00 -7.02 -8.13
C PHE A 194 4.87 -6.92 -9.38
N LEU A 195 6.09 -7.44 -9.29
CA LEU A 195 7.06 -7.43 -10.38
C LEU A 195 6.50 -8.05 -11.67
N ASP A 196 5.63 -9.05 -11.56
CA ASP A 196 5.02 -9.72 -12.72
C ASP A 196 4.34 -8.72 -13.68
N GLY A 197 3.66 -7.70 -13.13
CA GLY A 197 2.95 -6.68 -13.90
C GLY A 197 3.84 -5.61 -14.51
N TYR A 198 5.11 -5.55 -14.15
CA TYR A 198 6.08 -4.59 -14.69
C TYR A 198 7.15 -5.26 -15.55
N PHE A 199 7.59 -6.45 -15.17
CA PHE A 199 8.66 -7.16 -15.85
C PHE A 199 8.34 -7.51 -17.31
N LEU A 200 7.18 -8.13 -17.57
CA LEU A 200 6.82 -8.52 -18.93
C LEU A 200 6.57 -7.32 -19.85
N PRO A 201 5.82 -6.27 -19.44
CA PRO A 201 5.72 -5.05 -20.23
C PRO A 201 7.09 -4.43 -20.54
N SER A 202 7.96 -4.30 -19.56
CA SER A 202 9.31 -3.73 -19.75
C SER A 202 10.17 -4.58 -20.68
N LEU A 203 10.07 -5.92 -20.58
CA LEU A 203 10.74 -6.85 -21.50
C LEU A 203 10.22 -6.68 -22.93
N PHE A 204 8.90 -6.59 -23.13
CA PHE A 204 8.33 -6.40 -24.46
C PHE A 204 8.64 -5.03 -25.05
N LEU A 205 8.69 -3.98 -24.22
CA LEU A 205 9.18 -2.67 -24.62
C LEU A 205 10.65 -2.73 -25.06
N SER A 206 11.51 -3.39 -24.28
CA SER A 206 12.93 -3.55 -24.64
C SER A 206 13.12 -4.28 -25.96
N ILE A 207 12.40 -5.37 -26.17
CA ILE A 207 12.43 -6.13 -27.42
C ILE A 207 11.94 -5.28 -28.60
N ALA A 208 10.85 -4.53 -28.42
CA ALA A 208 10.30 -3.69 -29.49
C ALA A 208 11.22 -2.51 -29.83
N VAL A 209 11.87 -1.89 -28.85
CA VAL A 209 12.87 -0.83 -29.05
C VAL A 209 14.03 -1.36 -29.88
N ASP A 210 14.56 -2.54 -29.56
CA ASP A 210 15.64 -3.19 -30.32
C ASP A 210 15.20 -3.54 -31.76
N GLN A 211 14.04 -4.19 -31.91
CA GLN A 211 13.53 -4.59 -33.24
C GLN A 211 13.26 -3.39 -34.18
N LEU A 212 12.85 -2.26 -33.64
CA LEU A 212 12.57 -1.04 -34.38
C LEU A 212 13.82 -0.15 -34.59
N GLY A 213 14.95 -0.55 -34.01
CA GLY A 213 16.20 0.21 -34.07
C GLY A 213 16.11 1.59 -33.41
N LEU A 214 15.26 1.75 -32.39
CA LEU A 214 15.07 3.01 -31.69
C LEU A 214 16.25 3.31 -30.77
N ASN A 215 16.69 4.56 -30.75
CA ASN A 215 17.77 5.04 -29.91
C ASN A 215 17.25 5.99 -28.82
N ASP A 216 18.12 6.39 -27.89
CA ASP A 216 17.76 7.27 -26.77
C ASP A 216 17.17 8.63 -27.19
N SER A 217 17.53 9.13 -28.39
CA SER A 217 16.94 10.37 -28.92
C SER A 217 15.49 10.15 -29.37
N ASP A 218 15.21 8.99 -29.97
CA ASP A 218 13.85 8.61 -30.35
C ASP A 218 12.95 8.50 -29.13
N LEU A 219 13.42 7.81 -28.08
CA LEU A 219 12.66 7.58 -26.84
C LEU A 219 12.39 8.84 -26.00
N LYS A 220 12.99 10.00 -26.38
CA LYS A 220 12.67 11.31 -25.77
C LYS A 220 11.48 12.00 -26.42
N ARG A 221 10.98 11.52 -27.55
CA ARG A 221 9.82 12.11 -28.21
C ARG A 221 8.55 11.82 -27.40
N PRO A 222 7.56 12.76 -27.38
CA PRO A 222 6.38 12.64 -26.52
C PRO A 222 5.56 11.35 -26.73
N GLU A 223 5.50 10.83 -27.95
CA GLU A 223 4.75 9.62 -28.29
C GLU A 223 5.30 8.34 -27.67
N PHE A 224 6.55 8.35 -27.19
CA PHE A 224 7.15 7.22 -26.44
C PHE A 224 6.86 7.28 -24.94
N GLY A 225 6.27 8.38 -24.45
CA GLY A 225 5.85 8.53 -23.06
C GLY A 225 6.93 8.13 -22.08
N MET A 226 6.61 7.25 -21.14
CA MET A 226 7.54 6.73 -20.13
C MET A 226 8.28 5.44 -20.53
N CYS A 227 8.35 5.09 -21.82
CA CYS A 227 8.94 3.84 -22.30
C CYS A 227 10.33 3.60 -21.71
N ARG A 228 11.27 4.56 -21.85
CA ARG A 228 12.62 4.45 -21.32
C ARG A 228 12.62 4.29 -19.81
N TYR A 229 11.84 5.10 -19.10
CA TYR A 229 11.72 5.02 -17.65
C TYR A 229 11.28 3.64 -17.20
N MET A 230 10.25 3.05 -17.84
CA MET A 230 9.73 1.74 -17.47
C MET A 230 10.77 0.62 -17.64
N ILE A 231 11.55 0.67 -18.70
CA ILE A 231 12.63 -0.30 -18.95
C ILE A 231 13.70 -0.17 -17.87
N ASP A 232 14.19 1.05 -17.64
CA ASP A 232 15.31 1.31 -16.73
C ASP A 232 14.91 1.09 -15.27
N ASP A 233 13.73 1.56 -14.85
CA ASP A 233 13.22 1.42 -13.48
C ASP A 233 13.00 -0.06 -13.10
N THR A 234 12.37 -0.82 -13.99
CA THR A 234 12.16 -2.26 -13.75
C THR A 234 13.51 -3.01 -13.68
N SER A 235 14.43 -2.72 -14.59
CA SER A 235 15.77 -3.30 -14.58
C SER A 235 16.53 -2.94 -13.31
N PHE A 236 16.49 -1.67 -12.90
CA PHE A 236 17.16 -1.19 -11.69
C PHE A 236 16.65 -1.92 -10.44
N ARG A 237 15.33 -2.01 -10.26
CA ARG A 237 14.72 -2.69 -9.09
C ARG A 237 15.04 -4.18 -9.05
N MET A 238 15.08 -4.85 -10.19
CA MET A 238 15.47 -6.25 -10.26
C MET A 238 16.94 -6.48 -9.86
N GLN A 239 17.83 -5.55 -10.22
CA GLN A 239 19.25 -5.66 -9.90
C GLN A 239 19.57 -5.26 -8.45
N HIS A 240 18.73 -4.43 -7.81
CA HIS A 240 18.96 -3.86 -6.48
C HIS A 240 17.87 -4.25 -5.46
N GLU A 241 17.19 -5.38 -5.67
CA GLU A 241 16.04 -5.83 -4.83
C GLU A 241 16.35 -5.83 -3.31
N ASP A 242 17.60 -6.11 -2.94
CA ASP A 242 18.06 -6.17 -1.55
C ASP A 242 19.00 -5.01 -1.15
N ASP A 243 19.22 -4.05 -2.05
CA ASP A 243 20.09 -2.89 -1.79
C ASP A 243 19.29 -1.70 -1.25
N VAL A 244 19.15 -1.66 0.09
CA VAL A 244 18.46 -0.59 0.80
C VAL A 244 18.98 0.80 0.44
N THR A 245 20.31 0.94 0.23
CA THR A 245 20.91 2.24 -0.10
C THR A 245 20.51 2.72 -1.49
N ALA A 246 20.50 1.80 -2.47
CA ALA A 246 20.07 2.12 -3.84
C ALA A 246 18.58 2.45 -3.90
N LEU A 247 17.75 1.76 -3.11
CA LEU A 247 16.30 1.94 -3.10
C LEU A 247 15.83 3.18 -2.32
N ASP A 248 16.64 3.71 -1.39
CA ASP A 248 16.23 4.82 -0.51
C ASP A 248 15.85 6.10 -1.30
N ALA A 249 16.53 6.37 -2.40
CA ALA A 249 16.25 7.53 -3.26
C ALA A 249 14.94 7.44 -4.07
N LEU A 250 14.33 6.24 -4.15
CA LEU A 250 13.10 6.03 -4.90
C LEU A 250 11.88 6.34 -4.04
N THR A 251 10.81 6.85 -4.67
CA THR A 251 9.49 6.98 -4.02
C THR A 251 8.87 5.60 -3.83
N ASP A 252 8.69 4.87 -4.93
CA ASP A 252 8.25 3.47 -4.91
C ASP A 252 9.51 2.60 -4.83
N LYS A 253 9.75 1.99 -3.68
CA LYS A 253 11.02 1.29 -3.44
C LYS A 253 11.00 -0.16 -3.92
N HIS A 254 9.83 -0.81 -3.87
CA HIS A 254 9.73 -2.25 -4.08
C HIS A 254 8.66 -2.65 -5.10
N TYR A 255 8.98 -3.61 -5.95
CA TYR A 255 8.01 -4.47 -6.62
C TYR A 255 8.05 -5.85 -5.97
N PHE A 256 6.90 -6.30 -5.45
CA PHE A 256 6.84 -7.55 -4.72
C PHE A 256 6.90 -8.77 -5.63
N ARG A 257 7.40 -9.88 -5.08
CA ARG A 257 7.41 -11.20 -5.72
C ARG A 257 6.73 -12.22 -4.82
N ASN A 258 5.92 -13.09 -5.42
CA ASN A 258 5.19 -14.12 -4.66
C ASN A 258 6.12 -15.00 -3.83
N ASP A 259 7.22 -15.49 -4.43
CA ASP A 259 8.20 -16.37 -3.78
C ASP A 259 8.88 -15.68 -2.60
N ARG A 260 9.41 -14.47 -2.78
CA ARG A 260 10.10 -13.72 -1.73
C ARG A 260 9.17 -13.30 -0.58
N ALA A 261 7.97 -12.82 -0.92
CA ALA A 261 6.99 -12.44 0.08
C ALA A 261 6.48 -13.65 0.89
N ALA A 262 6.30 -14.81 0.24
CA ALA A 262 5.92 -16.05 0.90
C ALA A 262 7.05 -16.57 1.81
N GLU A 263 8.30 -16.62 1.33
CA GLU A 263 9.45 -17.04 2.11
C GLU A 263 9.61 -16.20 3.38
N LEU A 264 9.52 -14.86 3.24
CA LEU A 264 9.57 -13.96 4.38
C LEU A 264 8.43 -14.22 5.36
N ALA A 265 7.19 -14.32 4.88
CA ALA A 265 6.04 -14.52 5.75
C ALA A 265 6.11 -15.86 6.51
N TYR A 266 6.52 -16.95 5.85
CA TYR A 266 6.75 -18.23 6.52
C TYR A 266 7.88 -18.15 7.56
N SER A 267 8.97 -17.45 7.23
CA SER A 267 10.09 -17.28 8.18
C SER A 267 9.68 -16.50 9.44
N LEU A 268 8.69 -15.63 9.33
CA LEU A 268 8.13 -14.85 10.44
C LEU A 268 7.12 -15.65 11.27
N GLY A 269 6.61 -16.78 10.76
CA GLY A 269 5.66 -17.64 11.46
C GLY A 269 4.21 -17.54 11.00
N PHE A 270 3.91 -16.80 9.93
CA PHE A 270 2.58 -16.81 9.32
C PHE A 270 2.26 -18.21 8.78
N ARG A 271 1.03 -18.67 8.98
CA ARG A 271 0.61 -20.06 8.68
C ARG A 271 -0.14 -20.19 7.37
N ARG A 272 -0.89 -19.14 6.99
CA ARG A 272 -1.61 -19.08 5.72
C ARG A 272 -1.15 -17.86 4.95
N ILE A 273 -0.75 -18.09 3.71
CA ILE A 273 -0.25 -17.05 2.82
C ILE A 273 -0.98 -17.21 1.50
N SER A 274 -1.58 -16.13 1.04
CA SER A 274 -2.28 -16.10 -0.24
C SER A 274 -1.92 -14.85 -1.02
N PHE A 275 -1.82 -14.98 -2.34
CA PHE A 275 -1.65 -13.89 -3.28
C PHE A 275 -2.84 -13.93 -4.25
N ILE A 276 -3.63 -12.88 -4.29
CA ILE A 276 -4.88 -12.81 -5.04
C ILE A 276 -4.78 -11.60 -5.95
N ASN A 277 -5.00 -11.78 -7.25
CA ASN A 277 -4.95 -10.67 -8.18
C ASN A 277 -5.99 -9.61 -7.82
N TYR A 278 -5.58 -8.35 -7.91
CA TYR A 278 -6.47 -7.22 -7.70
C TYR A 278 -7.48 -7.09 -8.85
N GLU A 279 -7.00 -7.23 -10.08
CA GLU A 279 -7.82 -7.13 -11.27
C GLU A 279 -8.47 -8.49 -11.62
N PRO A 280 -9.70 -8.48 -12.16
CA PRO A 280 -10.34 -9.70 -12.61
C PRO A 280 -9.63 -10.29 -13.84
N PRO A 281 -9.79 -11.61 -14.12
CA PRO A 281 -9.09 -12.27 -15.24
C PRO A 281 -9.29 -11.60 -16.60
N GLU A 282 -10.46 -11.03 -16.86
CA GLU A 282 -10.82 -10.38 -18.12
C GLU A 282 -9.98 -9.12 -18.39
N PHE A 283 -9.54 -8.42 -17.33
CA PHE A 283 -8.66 -7.26 -17.44
C PHE A 283 -7.37 -7.59 -18.18
N TYR A 284 -6.84 -8.80 -17.98
CA TYR A 284 -5.56 -9.21 -18.56
C TYR A 284 -5.67 -9.54 -20.06
N GLU A 285 -6.86 -9.58 -20.64
CA GLU A 285 -6.99 -9.69 -22.09
C GLU A 285 -6.46 -8.45 -22.82
N ASP A 286 -6.71 -7.27 -22.27
CA ASP A 286 -6.26 -5.98 -22.82
C ASP A 286 -5.20 -5.27 -21.95
N PHE A 287 -4.64 -5.97 -20.98
CA PHE A 287 -3.68 -5.41 -20.01
C PHE A 287 -2.57 -4.60 -20.66
N MET A 288 -1.95 -5.12 -21.72
CA MET A 288 -0.83 -4.43 -22.36
C MET A 288 -1.23 -3.10 -22.99
N ARG A 289 -2.41 -3.02 -23.61
CA ARG A 289 -2.93 -1.76 -24.18
C ARG A 289 -3.22 -0.75 -23.07
N HIS A 290 -3.81 -1.21 -21.98
CA HIS A 290 -4.03 -0.39 -20.80
C HIS A 290 -2.73 0.12 -20.20
N PHE A 291 -1.73 -0.77 -20.05
CA PHE A 291 -0.38 -0.41 -19.57
C PHE A 291 0.26 0.68 -20.42
N LEU A 292 0.31 0.49 -21.75
CA LEU A 292 0.88 1.48 -22.68
C LEU A 292 0.16 2.82 -22.56
N TRP A 293 -1.16 2.82 -22.47
CA TRP A 293 -1.97 4.03 -22.30
C TRP A 293 -1.65 4.75 -20.98
N VAL A 294 -1.60 4.03 -19.85
CA VAL A 294 -1.27 4.61 -18.53
C VAL A 294 0.08 5.31 -18.53
N TYR A 295 1.07 4.73 -19.21
CA TYR A 295 2.42 5.28 -19.29
C TYR A 295 2.63 6.23 -20.48
N GLY A 296 1.57 6.66 -21.14
CA GLY A 296 1.58 7.65 -22.21
C GLY A 296 2.30 7.21 -23.48
N ILE A 297 2.43 5.89 -23.71
CA ILE A 297 3.11 5.32 -24.87
C ILE A 297 2.09 5.19 -26.00
N SER A 298 2.25 5.99 -27.05
CA SER A 298 1.30 6.10 -28.16
C SER A 298 1.92 5.96 -29.56
N ASP A 299 3.26 5.79 -29.67
CA ASP A 299 3.88 5.49 -30.97
C ASP A 299 3.30 4.21 -31.54
N GLN A 300 2.79 4.29 -32.78
CA GLN A 300 2.04 3.22 -33.40
C GLN A 300 2.92 1.96 -33.61
N ALA A 301 4.13 2.11 -34.15
CA ALA A 301 4.99 0.98 -34.46
C ALA A 301 5.43 0.25 -33.18
N LEU A 302 5.78 1.00 -32.13
CA LEU A 302 6.14 0.46 -30.83
C LEU A 302 4.95 -0.27 -30.20
N THR A 303 3.77 0.37 -30.15
CA THR A 303 2.55 -0.20 -29.58
C THR A 303 2.13 -1.48 -30.28
N GLU A 304 2.12 -1.52 -31.61
CA GLU A 304 1.76 -2.71 -32.38
C GLU A 304 2.78 -3.86 -32.14
N THR A 305 4.06 -3.54 -32.05
CA THR A 305 5.10 -4.53 -31.80
C THR A 305 4.97 -5.13 -30.41
N VAL A 306 4.83 -4.31 -29.36
CA VAL A 306 4.62 -4.74 -27.98
C VAL A 306 3.34 -5.59 -27.86
N CYS A 307 2.23 -5.13 -28.41
CA CYS A 307 0.95 -5.86 -28.37
C CYS A 307 1.04 -7.21 -29.09
N ARG A 308 1.82 -7.31 -30.16
CA ARG A 308 2.05 -8.59 -30.88
C ARG A 308 2.76 -9.61 -29.97
N HIS A 309 3.77 -9.20 -29.21
CA HIS A 309 4.45 -10.07 -28.24
C HIS A 309 3.49 -10.49 -27.11
N TYR A 310 2.69 -9.57 -26.62
CA TYR A 310 1.69 -9.87 -25.60
C TYR A 310 0.61 -10.84 -26.09
N ASP A 311 0.12 -10.67 -27.33
CA ASP A 311 -0.84 -11.58 -27.95
C ASP A 311 -0.27 -12.99 -28.15
N LEU A 312 1.02 -13.10 -28.42
CA LEU A 312 1.71 -14.39 -28.46
C LEU A 312 1.71 -15.04 -27.08
N LEU A 313 2.09 -14.30 -26.03
CA LEU A 313 2.05 -14.79 -24.66
C LEU A 313 0.64 -15.24 -24.28
N ARG A 314 -0.37 -14.44 -24.58
CA ARG A 314 -1.79 -14.74 -24.31
C ARG A 314 -2.24 -16.05 -24.97
N ARG A 315 -1.88 -16.26 -26.24
CA ARG A 315 -2.18 -17.52 -26.94
C ARG A 315 -1.49 -18.74 -26.35
N MET A 316 -0.25 -18.57 -25.84
CA MET A 316 0.51 -19.66 -25.22
C MET A 316 -0.01 -20.02 -23.83
N THR A 317 -0.42 -19.03 -23.05
CA THR A 317 -0.76 -19.19 -21.63
C THR A 317 -2.26 -19.38 -21.36
N GLY A 318 -3.12 -18.89 -22.27
CA GLY A 318 -4.58 -19.00 -22.12
C GLY A 318 -5.06 -18.47 -20.76
N LYS A 319 -5.79 -19.29 -20.01
CA LYS A 319 -6.32 -18.95 -18.69
C LYS A 319 -5.27 -18.71 -17.60
N MET A 320 -4.01 -19.08 -17.84
CA MET A 320 -2.92 -18.86 -16.89
C MET A 320 -2.34 -17.42 -16.96
N LEU A 321 -2.76 -16.64 -17.96
CA LEU A 321 -2.21 -15.31 -18.22
C LEU A 321 -2.25 -14.40 -16.99
N SER A 322 -3.37 -14.33 -16.29
CA SER A 322 -3.52 -13.49 -15.09
C SER A 322 -2.55 -13.85 -13.96
N GLY A 323 -2.16 -15.11 -13.85
CA GLY A 323 -1.15 -15.56 -12.90
C GLY A 323 0.28 -15.16 -13.25
N ILE A 324 0.51 -14.73 -14.50
CA ILE A 324 1.85 -14.40 -15.04
C ILE A 324 2.08 -12.88 -15.08
N VAL A 325 1.02 -12.07 -15.31
CA VAL A 325 1.15 -10.62 -15.55
C VAL A 325 0.39 -9.76 -14.53
N ALA A 326 0.04 -10.29 -13.37
CA ALA A 326 -0.72 -9.54 -12.38
C ALA A 326 0.05 -8.32 -11.87
N HIS A 327 -0.52 -7.12 -12.11
CA HIS A 327 0.07 -5.83 -11.79
C HIS A 327 -0.01 -5.52 -10.29
N PHE A 328 -1.22 -5.65 -9.71
CA PHE A 328 -1.44 -5.54 -8.28
C PHE A 328 -2.01 -6.85 -7.73
N LYS A 329 -1.61 -7.20 -6.51
CA LYS A 329 -2.16 -8.35 -5.80
C LYS A 329 -2.45 -8.00 -4.35
N TYR A 330 -3.46 -8.66 -3.80
CA TYR A 330 -3.61 -8.75 -2.35
C TYR A 330 -2.64 -9.80 -1.81
N MET A 331 -1.85 -9.40 -0.83
CA MET A 331 -1.05 -10.28 0.01
C MET A 331 -1.82 -10.51 1.31
N VAL A 332 -2.17 -11.74 1.61
CA VAL A 332 -2.92 -12.10 2.83
C VAL A 332 -2.06 -13.03 3.66
N PHE A 333 -1.79 -12.63 4.91
CA PHE A 333 -0.94 -13.36 5.86
C PHE A 333 -1.71 -13.57 7.17
N GLN A 334 -1.95 -14.82 7.58
CA GLN A 334 -2.63 -15.16 8.83
C GLN A 334 -1.64 -15.72 9.85
N LYS A 335 -1.67 -15.14 11.07
CA LYS A 335 -0.86 -15.57 12.22
C LYS A 335 -1.38 -16.85 12.89
#